data_e30941a4d437f3c357b6b3f07a628b0e
#
_entry.id   e30941a4d437f3c357b6b3f07a628b0e
#
_cell.length_a   1.000
_cell.length_b   1.000
_cell.length_c   1.000
_cell.angle_alpha   90.00
_cell.angle_beta   90.00
_cell.angle_gamma   90.00
#
_symmetry.space_group_name_H-M   'P 1'
#
loop_
_entity.id
_entity.type
_entity.pdbx_description
1 polymer ?
#
loop_
_entity_poly.entity_id
_entity_poly.type
_entity_poly.pdbx_seq_one_letter_code
_entity_poly.pdbx_strand_id
1 'polypeptide(L)'
;MTQTTTKPKTAETAVKQSAKVVEQHSKKIADSAKELEHSSYAIEDSADRTTQLAADRTILAAERTYAAWVRTGLFALASGIGARALLTGLLPEWLIQADASVLIAFSVFCFGAAIWRHLNPGPPPPIPGVKRIPRTVLIAVNAFLALVSLAALIGIWTQP
;
A
#
# COMPACT_ATOMS: atom_id res chain seq x y z
N MET A 1 -45.62 -80.80 17.80
CA MET A 1 -44.84 -79.71 18.33
C MET A 1 -43.63 -79.53 17.45
N THR A 2 -43.69 -78.59 16.49
CA THR A 2 -42.59 -78.30 15.57
C THR A 2 -42.35 -76.83 15.62
N GLN A 3 -41.33 -76.37 16.37
CA GLN A 3 -40.89 -75.02 16.36
C GLN A 3 -39.88 -74.81 15.21
N THR A 4 -40.29 -74.06 14.23
CA THR A 4 -39.48 -73.68 13.07
C THR A 4 -38.52 -72.56 13.48
N THR A 5 -37.25 -72.89 13.59
CA THR A 5 -36.14 -71.95 13.88
C THR A 5 -35.73 -71.26 12.58
N THR A 6 -36.35 -70.10 12.22
CA THR A 6 -36.04 -69.34 11.01
C THR A 6 -35.54 -67.92 11.38
N LYS A 7 -34.47 -67.83 12.19
CA LYS A 7 -34.01 -66.52 12.64
C LYS A 7 -32.48 -66.16 12.64
N PRO A 8 -31.57 -66.86 11.96
CA PRO A 8 -30.19 -66.36 11.88
C PRO A 8 -29.85 -65.63 10.56
N LYS A 9 -30.52 -66.01 9.43
CA LYS A 9 -30.14 -65.44 8.13
C LYS A 9 -30.42 -63.91 7.94
N THR A 10 -31.51 -63.42 8.54
CA THR A 10 -31.93 -62.01 8.41
C THR A 10 -31.01 -61.06 9.22
N ALA A 11 -30.56 -61.50 10.40
CA ALA A 11 -29.67 -60.74 11.25
C ALA A 11 -28.26 -60.61 10.62
N GLU A 12 -27.74 -61.67 10.02
CA GLU A 12 -26.45 -61.70 9.35
C GLU A 12 -26.45 -60.80 8.08
N THR A 13 -27.55 -60.78 7.36
CA THR A 13 -27.72 -59.90 6.19
C THR A 13 -27.78 -58.40 6.60
N ALA A 14 -28.46 -58.08 7.67
CA ALA A 14 -28.56 -56.74 8.23
C ALA A 14 -27.20 -56.23 8.73
N VAL A 15 -26.41 -57.08 9.38
CA VAL A 15 -25.05 -56.76 9.83
C VAL A 15 -24.11 -56.50 8.64
N LYS A 16 -24.16 -57.31 7.60
CA LYS A 16 -23.36 -57.08 6.36
C LYS A 16 -23.77 -55.84 5.63
N GLN A 17 -25.04 -55.47 5.65
CA GLN A 17 -25.54 -54.26 5.02
C GLN A 17 -25.13 -53.02 5.82
N SER A 18 -25.21 -53.04 7.15
CA SER A 18 -24.73 -51.93 7.99
C SER A 18 -23.21 -51.76 7.89
N ALA A 19 -22.42 -52.82 7.81
CA ALA A 19 -20.99 -52.78 7.59
C ALA A 19 -20.62 -52.08 6.26
N LYS A 20 -21.33 -52.38 5.16
CA LYS A 20 -21.15 -51.72 3.87
C LYS A 20 -21.50 -50.23 3.93
N VAL A 21 -22.56 -49.84 4.61
CA VAL A 21 -22.95 -48.45 4.79
C VAL A 21 -21.91 -47.70 5.60
N VAL A 22 -21.40 -48.27 6.68
CA VAL A 22 -20.32 -47.66 7.48
C VAL A 22 -19.05 -47.50 6.66
N GLU A 23 -18.67 -48.51 5.87
CA GLU A 23 -17.51 -48.42 4.97
C GLU A 23 -17.66 -47.28 3.90
N GLN A 24 -18.84 -47.17 3.31
CA GLN A 24 -19.15 -46.11 2.36
C GLN A 24 -19.10 -44.72 3.00
N HIS A 25 -19.62 -44.57 4.23
CA HIS A 25 -19.57 -43.35 4.98
C HIS A 25 -18.12 -42.98 5.35
N SER A 26 -17.33 -43.97 5.79
CA SER A 26 -15.93 -43.72 6.12
C SER A 26 -15.10 -43.27 4.90
N LYS A 27 -15.34 -43.84 3.72
CA LYS A 27 -14.74 -43.37 2.46
C LYS A 27 -15.16 -41.96 2.12
N LYS A 28 -16.45 -41.61 2.19
CA LYS A 28 -16.94 -40.26 1.96
C LYS A 28 -16.33 -39.25 2.92
N ILE A 29 -16.19 -39.58 4.20
CA ILE A 29 -15.55 -38.73 5.20
C ILE A 29 -14.07 -38.53 4.85
N ALA A 30 -13.35 -39.57 4.46
CA ALA A 30 -11.95 -39.48 4.06
C ALA A 30 -11.74 -38.60 2.80
N ASP A 31 -12.63 -38.76 1.81
CA ASP A 31 -12.60 -37.93 0.59
C ASP A 31 -12.92 -36.46 0.90
N SER A 32 -13.95 -36.20 1.73
CA SER A 32 -14.28 -34.84 2.17
C SER A 32 -13.17 -34.23 3.02
N ALA A 33 -12.47 -35.00 3.84
CA ALA A 33 -11.31 -34.50 4.60
C ALA A 33 -10.16 -34.05 3.68
N LYS A 34 -9.87 -34.83 2.63
CA LYS A 34 -8.87 -34.43 1.62
C LYS A 34 -9.27 -33.16 0.84
N GLU A 35 -10.55 -33.06 0.51
CA GLU A 35 -11.08 -31.89 -0.20
C GLU A 35 -11.02 -30.63 0.67
N LEU A 36 -11.32 -30.76 1.98
CA LEU A 36 -11.16 -29.69 2.96
C LEU A 36 -9.70 -29.29 3.15
N GLU A 37 -8.78 -30.24 3.21
CA GLU A 37 -7.34 -29.96 3.29
C GLU A 37 -6.86 -29.20 2.06
N HIS A 38 -7.20 -29.66 0.86
CA HIS A 38 -6.85 -28.95 -0.38
C HIS A 38 -7.47 -27.55 -0.46
N SER A 39 -8.71 -27.39 0.00
CA SER A 39 -9.40 -26.10 0.06
C SER A 39 -8.74 -25.17 1.07
N SER A 40 -8.28 -25.68 2.22
CA SER A 40 -7.60 -24.85 3.22
C SER A 40 -6.27 -24.30 2.71
N TYR A 41 -5.47 -25.09 2.00
CA TYR A 41 -4.25 -24.60 1.33
C TYR A 41 -4.53 -23.53 0.27
N ALA A 42 -5.58 -23.71 -0.53
CA ALA A 42 -5.98 -22.72 -1.53
C ALA A 42 -6.45 -21.39 -0.90
N ILE A 43 -7.14 -21.46 0.24
CA ILE A 43 -7.57 -20.29 1.02
C ILE A 43 -6.37 -19.58 1.63
N GLU A 44 -5.41 -20.30 2.20
CA GLU A 44 -4.18 -19.73 2.77
C GLU A 44 -3.36 -19.01 1.70
N ASP A 45 -3.10 -19.63 0.53
CA ASP A 45 -2.38 -19.02 -0.59
C ASP A 45 -3.10 -17.75 -1.10
N SER A 46 -4.43 -17.79 -1.19
CA SER A 46 -5.20 -16.59 -1.62
C SER A 46 -5.23 -15.50 -0.57
N ALA A 47 -5.22 -15.83 0.72
CA ALA A 47 -5.10 -14.85 1.81
C ALA A 47 -3.73 -14.16 1.81
N ASP A 48 -2.67 -14.91 1.60
CA ASP A 48 -1.30 -14.39 1.50
C ASP A 48 -1.15 -13.46 0.30
N ARG A 49 -1.65 -13.86 -0.87
CA ARG A 49 -1.68 -12.99 -2.07
C ARG A 49 -2.47 -11.72 -1.85
N THR A 50 -3.63 -11.81 -1.19
CA THR A 50 -4.46 -10.64 -0.89
C THR A 50 -3.74 -9.68 0.05
N THR A 51 -3.07 -10.20 1.07
CA THR A 51 -2.26 -9.42 2.01
C THR A 51 -1.09 -8.72 1.30
N GLN A 52 -0.41 -9.43 0.40
CA GLN A 52 0.67 -8.87 -0.40
C GLN A 52 0.18 -7.75 -1.32
N LEU A 53 -0.92 -7.95 -2.03
CA LEU A 53 -1.53 -6.93 -2.88
C LEU A 53 -1.99 -5.70 -2.09
N ALA A 54 -2.51 -5.87 -0.88
CA ALA A 54 -2.88 -4.77 0.00
C ALA A 54 -1.65 -3.98 0.45
N ALA A 55 -0.55 -4.66 0.77
CA ALA A 55 0.72 -4.03 1.10
C ALA A 55 1.28 -3.21 -0.08
N ASP A 56 1.27 -3.77 -1.28
CA ASP A 56 1.73 -3.10 -2.51
C ASP A 56 0.89 -1.86 -2.82
N ARG A 57 -0.44 -1.94 -2.68
CA ARG A 57 -1.33 -0.77 -2.83
C ARG A 57 -1.00 0.35 -1.85
N THR A 58 -0.68 0.01 -0.61
CA THR A 58 -0.30 0.99 0.42
C THR A 58 1.01 1.69 0.06
N ILE A 59 1.99 0.95 -0.46
CA ILE A 59 3.27 1.49 -0.91
C ILE A 59 3.06 2.45 -2.09
N LEU A 60 2.33 2.02 -3.11
CA LEU A 60 2.05 2.83 -4.29
C LEU A 60 1.24 4.10 -3.96
N ALA A 61 0.30 4.02 -3.01
CA ALA A 61 -0.42 5.17 -2.51
C ALA A 61 0.52 6.17 -1.79
N ALA A 62 1.47 5.66 -1.02
CA ALA A 62 2.49 6.48 -0.36
C ALA A 62 3.42 7.18 -1.37
N GLU A 63 3.85 6.49 -2.41
CA GLU A 63 4.68 7.06 -3.48
C GLU A 63 3.90 8.12 -4.30
N ARG A 64 2.63 7.87 -4.59
CA ARG A 64 1.77 8.84 -5.26
C ARG A 64 1.60 10.12 -4.44
N THR A 65 1.40 9.99 -3.14
CA THR A 65 1.30 11.14 -2.23
C THR A 65 2.61 11.92 -2.18
N TYR A 66 3.76 11.23 -2.12
CA TYR A 66 5.07 11.85 -2.19
C TYR A 66 5.25 12.64 -3.49
N ALA A 67 4.96 12.03 -4.64
CA ALA A 67 5.05 12.70 -5.94
C ALA A 67 4.14 13.94 -6.02
N ALA A 68 2.97 13.90 -5.38
CA ALA A 68 2.06 15.05 -5.30
C ALA A 68 2.71 16.21 -4.51
N TRP A 69 3.33 15.95 -3.35
CA TRP A 69 4.02 16.98 -2.57
C TRP A 69 5.18 17.61 -3.35
N VAL A 70 6.01 16.81 -4.00
CA VAL A 70 7.13 17.31 -4.82
C VAL A 70 6.61 18.14 -5.98
N ARG A 71 5.58 17.70 -6.68
CA ARG A 71 4.96 18.45 -7.78
C ARG A 71 4.40 19.80 -7.30
N THR A 72 3.68 19.81 -6.20
CA THR A 72 3.12 21.04 -5.61
C THR A 72 4.24 22.01 -5.21
N GLY A 73 5.31 21.51 -4.60
CA GLY A 73 6.48 22.33 -4.25
C GLY A 73 7.16 22.94 -5.46
N LEU A 74 7.33 22.19 -6.55
CA LEU A 74 7.89 22.69 -7.80
C LEU A 74 7.01 23.77 -8.46
N PHE A 75 5.69 23.55 -8.46
CA PHE A 75 4.76 24.57 -8.98
C PHE A 75 4.80 25.85 -8.14
N ALA A 76 4.82 25.73 -6.83
CA ALA A 76 4.92 26.87 -5.93
C ALA A 76 6.24 27.64 -6.14
N LEU A 77 7.36 26.92 -6.29
CA LEU A 77 8.66 27.52 -6.58
C LEU A 77 8.65 28.27 -7.93
N ALA A 78 8.18 27.60 -8.98
CA ALA A 78 8.10 28.19 -10.32
C ALA A 78 7.18 29.42 -10.34
N SER A 79 6.03 29.35 -9.65
CA SER A 79 5.10 30.47 -9.53
C SER A 79 5.70 31.65 -8.76
N GLY A 80 6.43 31.39 -7.65
CA GLY A 80 7.08 32.46 -6.88
C GLY A 80 8.16 33.18 -7.66
N ILE A 81 9.00 32.46 -8.40
CA ILE A 81 10.01 33.06 -9.29
C ILE A 81 9.34 33.78 -10.48
N GLY A 82 8.31 33.16 -11.07
CA GLY A 82 7.58 33.71 -12.21
C GLY A 82 6.78 34.96 -11.85
N ALA A 83 6.18 35.02 -10.68
CA ALA A 83 5.44 36.17 -10.18
C ALA A 83 6.33 37.40 -10.16
N ARG A 84 7.57 37.30 -9.64
CA ARG A 84 8.53 38.41 -9.68
C ARG A 84 8.84 38.84 -11.11
N ALA A 85 9.13 37.90 -12.01
CA ALA A 85 9.52 38.22 -13.38
C ALA A 85 8.38 38.85 -14.20
N LEU A 86 7.13 38.47 -13.97
CA LEU A 86 5.98 38.90 -14.75
C LEU A 86 5.29 40.13 -14.19
N LEU A 87 5.29 40.32 -12.86
CA LEU A 87 4.56 41.40 -12.19
C LEU A 87 5.40 42.66 -11.93
N THR A 88 6.71 42.61 -12.17
CA THR A 88 7.59 43.77 -12.04
C THR A 88 7.10 44.91 -12.96
N GLY A 89 6.87 46.07 -12.38
CA GLY A 89 6.34 47.24 -13.08
C GLY A 89 4.82 47.35 -13.18
N LEU A 90 4.07 46.27 -12.80
CA LEU A 90 2.60 46.28 -12.76
C LEU A 90 2.06 46.51 -11.34
N LEU A 91 2.77 46.00 -10.34
CA LEU A 91 2.40 46.08 -8.93
C LEU A 91 3.53 46.68 -8.09
N PRO A 92 3.24 47.23 -6.89
CA PRO A 92 4.24 47.67 -5.95
C PRO A 92 5.22 46.54 -5.59
N GLU A 93 6.51 46.83 -5.54
CA GLU A 93 7.56 45.82 -5.32
C GLU A 93 7.39 45.03 -4.03
N TRP A 94 6.95 45.71 -2.94
CA TRP A 94 6.72 45.02 -1.66
C TRP A 94 5.67 43.93 -1.76
N LEU A 95 4.62 44.10 -2.60
CA LEU A 95 3.57 43.12 -2.81
C LEU A 95 4.10 41.94 -3.61
N ILE A 96 4.88 42.18 -4.65
CA ILE A 96 5.52 41.11 -5.45
C ILE A 96 6.48 40.29 -4.59
N GLN A 97 7.30 40.98 -3.75
CA GLN A 97 8.21 40.31 -2.84
C GLN A 97 7.48 39.47 -1.79
N ALA A 98 6.39 39.99 -1.23
CA ALA A 98 5.57 39.25 -0.26
C ALA A 98 4.95 38.00 -0.89
N ASP A 99 4.31 38.11 -2.05
CA ASP A 99 3.68 37.01 -2.76
C ASP A 99 4.70 35.92 -3.16
N ALA A 100 5.80 36.34 -3.79
CA ALA A 100 6.88 35.42 -4.15
C ALA A 100 7.49 34.73 -2.93
N SER A 101 7.68 35.45 -1.81
CA SER A 101 8.20 34.88 -0.57
C SER A 101 7.28 33.84 0.01
N VAL A 102 5.95 34.06 0.04
CA VAL A 102 4.96 33.10 0.52
C VAL A 102 4.97 31.83 -0.32
N LEU A 103 4.98 31.96 -1.65
CA LEU A 103 5.00 30.82 -2.56
C LEU A 103 6.28 29.98 -2.42
N ILE A 104 7.43 30.63 -2.32
CA ILE A 104 8.71 29.93 -2.15
C ILE A 104 8.82 29.31 -0.76
N ALA A 105 8.36 29.97 0.30
CA ALA A 105 8.31 29.39 1.64
C ALA A 105 7.40 28.14 1.68
N PHE A 106 6.27 28.18 0.98
CA PHE A 106 5.39 27.03 0.82
C PHE A 106 6.08 25.90 0.03
N SER A 107 6.89 26.20 -0.97
CA SER A 107 7.71 25.23 -1.68
C SER A 107 8.70 24.53 -0.73
N VAL A 108 9.42 25.28 0.10
CA VAL A 108 10.34 24.73 1.12
C VAL A 108 9.58 23.80 2.08
N PHE A 109 8.40 24.22 2.52
CA PHE A 109 7.53 23.39 3.37
C PHE A 109 7.15 22.06 2.69
N CYS A 110 6.76 22.08 1.42
CA CYS A 110 6.40 20.88 0.66
C CYS A 110 7.58 19.90 0.55
N PHE A 111 8.79 20.39 0.25
CA PHE A 111 9.99 19.55 0.18
C PHE A 111 10.39 19.02 1.56
N GLY A 112 10.28 19.84 2.60
CA GLY A 112 10.51 19.44 3.98
C GLY A 112 9.53 18.34 4.45
N ALA A 113 8.24 18.50 4.13
CA ALA A 113 7.22 17.49 4.43
C ALA A 113 7.50 16.18 3.68
N ALA A 114 7.96 16.24 2.43
CA ALA A 114 8.36 15.08 1.66
C ALA A 114 9.55 14.36 2.31
N ILE A 115 10.55 15.08 2.81
CA ILE A 115 11.70 14.52 3.53
C ILE A 115 11.25 13.89 4.86
N TRP A 116 10.46 14.62 5.66
CA TRP A 116 9.99 14.13 6.96
C TRP A 116 9.22 12.84 6.87
N ARG A 117 8.36 12.72 5.86
CA ARG A 117 7.63 11.48 5.60
C ARG A 117 8.56 10.29 5.30
N HIS A 118 9.70 10.52 4.64
CA HIS A 118 10.68 9.47 4.38
C HIS A 118 11.51 9.10 5.62
N LEU A 119 11.73 10.05 6.53
CA LEU A 119 12.45 9.81 7.78
C LEU A 119 11.60 9.03 8.79
N ASN A 120 10.27 9.23 8.77
CA ASN A 120 9.31 8.56 9.64
C ASN A 120 8.44 7.56 8.84
N PRO A 121 8.99 6.43 8.38
CA PRO A 121 8.21 5.39 7.73
C PRO A 121 7.28 4.76 8.77
N GLY A 122 6.02 4.53 8.38
CA GLY A 122 5.11 3.69 9.15
C GLY A 122 5.62 2.25 9.31
N PRO A 123 4.91 1.39 10.05
CA PRO A 123 5.29 -0.01 10.23
C PRO A 123 5.53 -0.66 8.87
N PRO A 124 6.60 -1.48 8.74
CA PRO A 124 6.94 -2.13 7.48
C PRO A 124 5.80 -3.06 7.06
N PRO A 125 5.31 -2.97 5.82
CA PRO A 125 4.34 -3.93 5.32
C PRO A 125 4.98 -5.32 5.22
N PRO A 126 4.21 -6.40 5.40
CA PRO A 126 4.68 -7.74 5.18
C PRO A 126 5.14 -7.86 3.72
N ILE A 127 6.28 -8.44 3.50
CA ILE A 127 6.96 -8.80 2.24
C ILE A 127 6.47 -8.01 1.00
N PRO A 128 7.06 -6.84 0.68
CA PRO A 128 6.68 -6.09 -0.51
C PRO A 128 7.29 -6.73 -1.77
N GLY A 129 6.48 -7.05 -2.77
CA GLY A 129 6.93 -7.50 -4.08
C GLY A 129 7.49 -6.39 -4.98
N VAL A 130 7.28 -5.11 -4.62
CA VAL A 130 7.66 -3.96 -5.43
C VAL A 130 9.07 -3.45 -5.09
N LYS A 131 9.90 -3.29 -6.12
CA LYS A 131 11.25 -2.71 -5.99
C LYS A 131 11.15 -1.21 -5.69
N ARG A 132 11.58 -0.82 -4.50
CA ARG A 132 11.54 0.58 -4.04
C ARG A 132 12.75 1.38 -4.54
N ILE A 133 12.51 2.65 -4.87
CA ILE A 133 13.60 3.60 -5.12
C ILE A 133 14.39 3.80 -3.80
N PRO A 134 15.74 3.85 -3.84
CA PRO A 134 16.56 4.05 -2.64
C PRO A 134 16.17 5.35 -1.93
N ARG A 135 15.90 5.24 -0.63
CA ARG A 135 15.52 6.40 0.21
C ARG A 135 16.52 7.54 0.11
N THR A 136 17.80 7.22 0.03
CA THR A 136 18.89 8.19 -0.05
C THR A 136 18.76 9.12 -1.27
N VAL A 137 18.37 8.56 -2.43
CA VAL A 137 18.17 9.34 -3.66
C VAL A 137 16.99 10.31 -3.50
N LEU A 138 15.88 9.85 -2.95
CA LEU A 138 14.70 10.68 -2.73
C LEU A 138 14.98 11.82 -1.75
N ILE A 139 15.67 11.55 -0.65
CA ILE A 139 16.06 12.55 0.34
C ILE A 139 17.05 13.56 -0.28
N ALA A 140 18.06 13.09 -1.03
CA ALA A 140 19.04 13.94 -1.66
C ALA A 140 18.41 14.91 -2.68
N VAL A 141 17.50 14.43 -3.53
CA VAL A 141 16.78 15.25 -4.50
C VAL A 141 15.92 16.32 -3.79
N ASN A 142 15.17 15.95 -2.76
CA ASN A 142 14.33 16.91 -2.03
C ASN A 142 15.15 17.92 -1.22
N ALA A 143 16.25 17.49 -0.62
CA ALA A 143 17.17 18.40 0.07
C ALA A 143 17.79 19.41 -0.91
N PHE A 144 18.18 18.96 -2.09
CA PHE A 144 18.67 19.85 -3.16
C PHE A 144 17.59 20.85 -3.58
N LEU A 145 16.35 20.41 -3.83
CA LEU A 145 15.24 21.31 -4.18
C LEU A 145 14.91 22.30 -3.07
N ALA A 146 14.98 21.89 -1.81
CA ALA A 146 14.80 22.76 -0.66
C ALA A 146 15.91 23.83 -0.60
N LEU A 147 17.17 23.47 -0.85
CA LEU A 147 18.28 24.40 -0.91
C LEU A 147 18.13 25.43 -2.06
N VAL A 148 17.72 24.96 -3.24
CA VAL A 148 17.43 25.85 -4.38
C VAL A 148 16.31 26.83 -4.03
N SER A 149 15.24 26.36 -3.37
CA SER A 149 14.14 27.22 -2.93
C SER A 149 14.60 28.27 -1.90
N LEU A 150 15.45 27.85 -0.96
CA LEU A 150 16.03 28.78 0.03
C LEU A 150 16.94 29.84 -0.63
N ALA A 151 17.76 29.39 -1.58
CA ALA A 151 18.60 30.32 -2.36
C ALA A 151 17.76 31.33 -3.17
N ALA A 152 16.67 30.89 -3.78
CA ALA A 152 15.71 31.73 -4.47
C ALA A 152 15.07 32.77 -3.52
N LEU A 153 14.68 32.33 -2.32
CA LEU A 153 14.10 33.20 -1.30
C LEU A 153 15.10 34.30 -0.88
N ILE A 154 16.34 33.92 -0.61
CA ILE A 154 17.40 34.90 -0.29
C ILE A 154 17.62 35.85 -1.46
N GLY A 155 17.67 35.31 -2.69
CA GLY A 155 17.88 36.12 -3.90
C GLY A 155 16.81 37.19 -4.13
N ILE A 156 15.55 36.91 -3.76
CA ILE A 156 14.46 37.91 -3.86
C ILE A 156 14.70 39.13 -2.94
N TRP A 157 15.28 38.91 -1.77
CA TRP A 157 15.54 39.99 -0.80
C TRP A 157 16.89 40.70 -0.96
N THR A 158 17.83 40.08 -1.67
CA THR A 158 19.16 40.64 -1.87
C THR A 158 19.30 41.44 -3.15
N GLN A 159 18.39 41.31 -4.09
CA GLN A 159 18.38 42.13 -5.30
C GLN A 159 17.44 43.34 -5.10
N PRO A 160 17.96 44.57 -5.19
CA PRO A 160 17.16 45.77 -5.12
C PRO A 160 16.20 45.93 -6.32
#